data_32d59512803af318b6d2ebe100be96ad
#
_entry.id   32d59512803af318b6d2ebe100be96ad
#
_cell.length_a   1.000
_cell.length_b   1.000
_cell.length_c   1.000
_cell.angle_alpha   90.00
_cell.angle_beta   90.00
_cell.angle_gamma   90.00
#
_symmetry.space_group_name_H-M   'P 1'
#
loop_
_entity.id
_entity.type
_entity.pdbx_description
1 polymer ?
#
loop_
_entity_poly.entity_id
_entity_poly.type
_entity_poly.pdbx_seq_one_letter_code
_entity_poly.pdbx_strand_id
1 'polypeptide(L)'
;MSASPAPSRYRISACIGQHLGDRSEQQDRAGIYTSKRTAGCMLAVVADGMGGRTGGALAAEQVITTAKGLFEEFNPANQSVTDLLTEIIRDAHTIIQLTAATAEKEPHSTIIAMVLQPGQVNWAHVGDSRLYYFKGDRLEFRTTDHSYVEHLVQTGKLAREAAGTHRMGHVLTSALGTDKPPVIDFGEARNLAAGDGFLLCSDGLWHYFTDEELGRTVANGSPRKASETLIENARYRARGKGDNCTFAIVKLTD
;
A
#
# COMPACT_ATOMS: atom_id res chain seq x y z
N MET A 1 -19.96 -10.78 27.25
CA MET A 1 -18.70 -10.36 27.90
C MET A 1 -17.58 -10.65 26.89
N SER A 2 -17.15 -9.64 26.14
CA SER A 2 -16.02 -9.76 25.19
C SER A 2 -14.74 -9.78 26.02
N ALA A 3 -13.98 -10.87 25.94
CA ALA A 3 -12.67 -10.95 26.56
C ALA A 3 -11.77 -9.86 25.97
N SER A 4 -11.17 -9.02 26.81
CA SER A 4 -10.14 -8.08 26.37
C SER A 4 -9.04 -8.88 25.67
N PRO A 5 -8.58 -8.46 24.48
CA PRO A 5 -7.49 -9.15 23.82
C PRO A 5 -6.27 -9.18 24.74
N ALA A 6 -5.62 -10.32 24.81
CA ALA A 6 -4.37 -10.46 25.54
C ALA A 6 -3.37 -9.41 25.01
N PRO A 7 -2.54 -8.80 25.86
CA PRO A 7 -1.57 -7.81 25.42
C PRO A 7 -0.69 -8.42 24.32
N SER A 8 -0.52 -7.70 23.22
CA SER A 8 0.35 -8.11 22.12
C SER A 8 1.77 -8.32 22.65
N ARG A 9 2.34 -9.50 22.41
CA ARG A 9 3.70 -9.85 22.84
C ARG A 9 4.79 -9.26 21.92
N TYR A 10 4.50 -8.19 21.21
CA TYR A 10 5.43 -7.55 20.29
C TYR A 10 5.33 -6.03 20.35
N ARG A 11 6.40 -5.37 19.95
CA ARG A 11 6.47 -3.93 19.69
C ARG A 11 6.30 -3.69 18.19
N ILE A 12 5.74 -2.53 17.83
CA ILE A 12 5.59 -2.12 16.45
C ILE A 12 6.70 -1.12 16.13
N SER A 13 7.46 -1.41 15.08
CA SER A 13 8.45 -0.51 14.51
C SER A 13 8.12 -0.27 13.05
N ALA A 14 8.09 1.00 12.61
CA ALA A 14 7.67 1.34 11.27
C ALA A 14 8.50 2.48 10.68
N CYS A 15 8.58 2.52 9.35
CA CYS A 15 9.26 3.57 8.60
C CYS A 15 8.61 3.75 7.23
N ILE A 16 8.53 5.00 6.76
CA ILE A 16 8.20 5.33 5.37
C ILE A 16 9.52 5.55 4.63
N GLY A 17 9.64 4.96 3.44
CA GLY A 17 10.64 5.29 2.44
C GLY A 17 9.99 5.97 1.25
N GLN A 18 10.61 7.05 0.76
CA GLN A 18 10.13 7.78 -0.40
C GLN A 18 11.31 8.35 -1.19
N HIS A 19 11.25 8.21 -2.50
CA HIS A 19 12.21 8.79 -3.42
C HIS A 19 11.53 9.20 -4.74
N LEU A 20 11.90 10.36 -5.27
CA LEU A 20 11.36 10.93 -6.51
C LEU A 20 11.61 10.05 -7.74
N GLY A 21 12.61 9.17 -7.68
CA GLY A 21 13.08 8.45 -8.87
C GLY A 21 13.79 9.37 -9.85
N ASP A 22 13.47 9.18 -11.12
CA ASP A 22 13.96 10.02 -12.23
C ASP A 22 12.82 10.87 -12.82
N ARG A 23 11.72 10.97 -12.09
CA ARG A 23 10.55 11.81 -12.43
C ARG A 23 10.79 13.26 -12.04
N SER A 24 10.04 14.19 -12.65
CA SER A 24 10.07 15.63 -12.32
C SER A 24 9.21 15.98 -11.10
N GLU A 25 8.25 15.12 -10.75
CA GLU A 25 7.30 15.32 -9.64
C GLU A 25 7.10 14.04 -8.86
N GLN A 26 6.87 14.19 -7.53
CA GLN A 26 6.50 13.09 -6.66
C GLN A 26 4.97 13.01 -6.59
N GLN A 27 4.41 11.97 -7.22
CA GLN A 27 2.98 11.73 -7.27
C GLN A 27 2.52 10.66 -6.28
N ASP A 28 3.45 9.86 -5.74
CA ASP A 28 3.15 8.93 -4.67
C ASP A 28 3.02 9.64 -3.32
N ARG A 29 2.22 9.05 -2.43
CA ARG A 29 2.12 9.44 -1.02
C ARG A 29 2.08 8.21 -0.12
N ALA A 30 2.55 8.39 1.11
CA ALA A 30 2.41 7.38 2.15
C ALA A 30 2.12 8.03 3.51
N GLY A 31 1.44 7.29 4.38
CA GLY A 31 1.14 7.70 5.75
C GLY A 31 1.17 6.53 6.72
N ILE A 32 1.65 6.78 7.94
CA ILE A 32 1.57 5.87 9.07
C ILE A 32 0.97 6.66 10.24
N TYR A 33 -0.14 6.17 10.78
CA TYR A 33 -0.89 6.83 11.84
C TYR A 33 -1.17 5.87 12.98
N THR A 34 -0.91 6.29 14.21
CA THR A 34 -1.22 5.52 15.41
C THR A 34 -2.51 6.04 16.05
N SER A 35 -3.39 5.13 16.47
CA SER A 35 -4.62 5.51 17.15
C SER A 35 -4.31 6.10 18.52
N LYS A 36 -4.90 7.26 18.83
CA LYS A 36 -4.89 7.85 20.17
C LYS A 36 -5.91 7.20 21.10
N ARG A 37 -6.89 6.48 20.53
CA ARG A 37 -8.02 5.88 21.26
C ARG A 37 -7.77 4.42 21.61
N THR A 38 -7.00 3.72 20.80
CA THR A 38 -6.79 2.26 20.92
C THR A 38 -5.29 1.95 20.85
N ALA A 39 -4.73 1.52 21.98
CA ALA A 39 -3.33 1.13 22.03
C ALA A 39 -3.04 -0.03 21.08
N GLY A 40 -1.91 0.03 20.37
CA GLY A 40 -1.50 -0.99 19.40
C GLY A 40 -2.31 -1.00 18.10
N CYS A 41 -3.18 0.00 17.88
CA CYS A 41 -3.90 0.17 16.61
C CYS A 41 -3.19 1.21 15.73
N MET A 42 -2.93 0.87 14.47
CA MET A 42 -2.18 1.69 13.52
C MET A 42 -2.73 1.50 12.11
N LEU A 43 -2.79 2.61 11.35
CA LEU A 43 -3.04 2.61 9.91
C LEU A 43 -1.71 2.86 9.19
N ALA A 44 -1.41 2.06 8.17
CA ALA A 44 -0.42 2.37 7.14
C ALA A 44 -1.11 2.44 5.78
N VAL A 45 -0.76 3.42 4.96
CA VAL A 45 -1.37 3.63 3.65
C VAL A 45 -0.34 4.13 2.66
N VAL A 46 -0.40 3.61 1.42
CA VAL A 46 0.38 4.07 0.26
C VAL A 46 -0.59 4.30 -0.89
N ALA A 47 -0.37 5.37 -1.62
CA ALA A 47 -1.14 5.80 -2.78
C ALA A 47 -0.18 6.22 -3.89
N ASP A 48 -0.36 5.67 -5.09
CA ASP A 48 0.35 6.03 -6.31
C ASP A 48 -0.60 6.84 -7.18
N GLY A 49 -0.24 8.10 -7.40
CA GLY A 49 -1.07 9.07 -8.09
C GLY A 49 -0.79 9.14 -9.57
N MET A 50 -1.84 9.10 -10.39
CA MET A 50 -1.80 9.15 -11.85
C MET A 50 -2.65 10.32 -12.37
N GLY A 51 -2.34 10.89 -13.54
CA GLY A 51 -3.18 11.94 -14.14
C GLY A 51 -2.44 13.21 -14.54
N GLY A 52 -1.27 13.06 -15.15
CA GLY A 52 -0.45 14.16 -15.66
C GLY A 52 0.23 14.99 -14.55
N ARG A 53 0.81 16.17 -14.92
CA ARG A 53 1.77 16.88 -14.07
C ARG A 53 1.33 17.13 -12.62
N THR A 54 0.08 17.46 -12.37
CA THR A 54 -0.38 17.84 -11.01
C THR A 54 -1.54 16.99 -10.51
N GLY A 55 -2.25 16.28 -11.40
CA GLY A 55 -3.44 15.50 -11.05
C GLY A 55 -3.13 14.33 -10.14
N GLY A 56 -2.06 13.56 -10.45
CA GLY A 56 -1.68 12.39 -9.66
C GLY A 56 -1.28 12.74 -8.23
N ALA A 57 -0.41 13.75 -8.04
CA ALA A 57 0.00 14.19 -6.71
C ALA A 57 -1.20 14.63 -5.84
N LEU A 58 -2.16 15.33 -6.45
CA LEU A 58 -3.38 15.75 -5.77
C LEU A 58 -4.27 14.55 -5.42
N ALA A 59 -4.44 13.60 -6.35
CA ALA A 59 -5.22 12.38 -6.08
C ALA A 59 -4.63 11.56 -4.94
N ALA A 60 -3.33 11.30 -4.94
CA ALA A 60 -2.65 10.58 -3.86
C ALA A 60 -2.76 11.34 -2.51
N GLU A 61 -2.65 12.67 -2.51
CA GLU A 61 -2.83 13.49 -1.31
C GLU A 61 -4.26 13.38 -0.74
N GLN A 62 -5.29 13.34 -1.62
CA GLN A 62 -6.68 13.12 -1.18
C GLN A 62 -6.86 11.74 -0.53
N VAL A 63 -6.23 10.69 -1.08
CA VAL A 63 -6.25 9.36 -0.47
C VAL A 63 -5.70 9.41 0.96
N ILE A 64 -4.51 10.00 1.14
CA ILE A 64 -3.86 10.08 2.46
C ILE A 64 -4.67 10.91 3.45
N THR A 65 -5.19 12.05 3.01
CA THR A 65 -5.97 12.96 3.86
C THR A 65 -7.27 12.30 4.32
N THR A 66 -8.00 11.64 3.41
CA THR A 66 -9.22 10.89 3.72
C THR A 66 -8.94 9.74 4.69
N ALA A 67 -7.90 8.95 4.40
CA ALA A 67 -7.52 7.82 5.25
C ALA A 67 -7.15 8.26 6.67
N LYS A 68 -6.38 9.35 6.80
CA LYS A 68 -6.02 9.92 8.09
C LYS A 68 -7.24 10.40 8.86
N GLY A 69 -8.12 11.19 8.22
CA GLY A 69 -9.29 11.78 8.87
C GLY A 69 -10.22 10.70 9.43
N LEU A 70 -10.58 9.70 8.61
CA LEU A 70 -11.45 8.60 9.03
C LEU A 70 -10.80 7.73 10.12
N PHE A 71 -9.49 7.48 10.02
CA PHE A 71 -8.78 6.72 11.05
C PHE A 71 -8.68 7.45 12.40
N GLU A 72 -8.56 8.76 12.42
CA GLU A 72 -8.55 9.57 13.66
C GLU A 72 -9.90 9.47 14.41
N GLU A 73 -10.99 9.28 13.68
CA GLU A 73 -12.34 9.10 14.25
C GLU A 73 -12.67 7.63 14.55
N PHE A 74 -11.95 6.70 13.97
CA PHE A 74 -12.19 5.26 14.10
C PHE A 74 -12.24 4.78 15.54
N ASN A 75 -13.31 4.04 15.85
CA ASN A 75 -13.50 3.36 17.12
C ASN A 75 -13.89 1.89 16.88
N PRO A 76 -13.02 0.93 17.21
CA PRO A 76 -13.28 -0.50 16.96
C PRO A 76 -14.46 -1.07 17.77
N ALA A 77 -14.98 -0.34 18.75
CA ALA A 77 -16.20 -0.74 19.45
C ALA A 77 -17.49 -0.54 18.63
N ASN A 78 -17.45 0.40 17.65
CA ASN A 78 -18.64 0.82 16.91
C ASN A 78 -18.55 0.52 15.41
N GLN A 79 -17.34 0.27 14.89
CA GLN A 79 -17.08 0.10 13.45
C GLN A 79 -16.07 -1.04 13.24
N SER A 80 -16.32 -1.89 12.26
CA SER A 80 -15.32 -2.89 11.88
C SER A 80 -14.18 -2.24 11.07
N VAL A 81 -13.00 -2.88 11.07
CA VAL A 81 -11.87 -2.42 10.22
C VAL A 81 -12.24 -2.52 8.74
N THR A 82 -13.00 -3.52 8.34
CA THR A 82 -13.46 -3.67 6.95
C THR A 82 -14.37 -2.51 6.53
N ASP A 83 -15.26 -2.04 7.43
CA ASP A 83 -16.12 -0.88 7.15
C ASP A 83 -15.26 0.39 7.02
N LEU A 84 -14.30 0.60 7.92
CA LEU A 84 -13.36 1.72 7.85
C LEU A 84 -12.59 1.74 6.52
N LEU A 85 -11.99 0.61 6.14
CA LEU A 85 -11.23 0.50 4.88
C LEU A 85 -12.13 0.74 3.66
N THR A 86 -13.36 0.25 3.70
CA THR A 86 -14.36 0.48 2.65
C THR A 86 -14.71 1.97 2.53
N GLU A 87 -14.94 2.63 3.66
CA GLU A 87 -15.25 4.06 3.73
C GLU A 87 -14.09 4.90 3.22
N ILE A 88 -12.86 4.64 3.66
CA ILE A 88 -11.64 5.30 3.15
C ILE A 88 -11.59 5.24 1.63
N ILE A 89 -11.77 4.06 1.04
CA ILE A 89 -11.64 3.86 -0.40
C ILE A 89 -12.78 4.56 -1.18
N ARG A 90 -14.02 4.46 -0.71
CA ARG A 90 -15.18 5.07 -1.36
C ARG A 90 -15.14 6.58 -1.28
N ASP A 91 -14.82 7.13 -0.13
CA ASP A 91 -14.74 8.57 0.07
C ASP A 91 -13.58 9.18 -0.73
N ALA A 92 -12.39 8.57 -0.69
CA ALA A 92 -11.27 9.00 -1.51
C ALA A 92 -11.63 8.96 -3.02
N HIS A 93 -12.26 7.88 -3.49
CA HIS A 93 -12.73 7.77 -4.86
C HIS A 93 -13.67 8.92 -5.25
N THR A 94 -14.68 9.20 -4.41
CA THR A 94 -15.65 10.27 -4.64
C THR A 94 -15.00 11.65 -4.64
N ILE A 95 -14.09 11.91 -3.70
CA ILE A 95 -13.39 13.20 -3.60
C ILE A 95 -12.50 13.41 -4.85
N ILE A 96 -11.82 12.38 -5.33
CA ILE A 96 -10.98 12.47 -6.53
C ILE A 96 -11.88 12.76 -7.76
N GLN A 97 -13.03 12.10 -7.90
CA GLN A 97 -13.99 12.41 -8.98
C GLN A 97 -14.48 13.85 -8.94
N LEU A 98 -14.84 14.36 -7.76
CA LEU A 98 -15.28 15.76 -7.60
C LEU A 98 -14.14 16.73 -7.94
N THR A 99 -12.91 16.40 -7.61
CA THR A 99 -11.73 17.20 -7.97
C THR A 99 -11.52 17.20 -9.49
N ALA A 100 -11.70 16.07 -10.16
CA ALA A 100 -11.61 15.95 -11.62
C ALA A 100 -12.60 16.88 -12.34
N ALA A 101 -13.83 17.01 -11.82
CA ALA A 101 -14.86 17.86 -12.40
C ALA A 101 -14.49 19.36 -12.44
N THR A 102 -13.53 19.78 -11.60
CA THR A 102 -13.04 21.18 -11.53
C THR A 102 -11.63 21.35 -12.08
N ALA A 103 -10.97 20.27 -12.47
CA ALA A 103 -9.60 20.26 -12.96
C ALA A 103 -9.57 20.04 -14.49
N GLU A 104 -8.54 20.62 -15.15
CA GLU A 104 -8.29 20.34 -16.59
C GLU A 104 -7.76 18.92 -16.85
N LYS A 105 -7.59 18.09 -15.81
CA LYS A 105 -6.96 16.78 -15.86
C LYS A 105 -7.78 15.76 -15.09
N GLU A 106 -7.68 14.52 -15.49
CA GLU A 106 -8.33 13.37 -14.83
C GLU A 106 -7.40 12.78 -13.75
N PRO A 107 -7.51 13.22 -12.48
CA PRO A 107 -6.72 12.68 -11.38
C PRO A 107 -7.21 11.28 -11.01
N HIS A 108 -6.27 10.33 -10.90
CA HIS A 108 -6.54 8.98 -10.43
C HIS A 108 -5.50 8.58 -9.39
N SER A 109 -5.77 7.54 -8.61
CA SER A 109 -4.81 6.97 -7.69
C SER A 109 -5.05 5.49 -7.46
N THR A 110 -3.98 4.76 -7.13
CA THR A 110 -4.09 3.49 -6.42
C THR A 110 -4.30 3.75 -4.94
N ILE A 111 -4.61 2.71 -4.19
CA ILE A 111 -4.51 2.67 -2.73
C ILE A 111 -4.18 1.27 -2.26
N ILE A 112 -3.27 1.17 -1.31
CA ILE A 112 -3.14 0.03 -0.40
C ILE A 112 -3.15 0.57 1.03
N ALA A 113 -4.13 0.13 1.82
CA ALA A 113 -4.31 0.53 3.21
C ALA A 113 -4.35 -0.70 4.13
N MET A 114 -3.66 -0.62 5.25
CA MET A 114 -3.53 -1.69 6.24
C MET A 114 -3.80 -1.15 7.63
N VAL A 115 -4.72 -1.77 8.36
CA VAL A 115 -4.97 -1.49 9.79
C VAL A 115 -4.46 -2.65 10.62
N LEU A 116 -3.44 -2.37 11.43
CA LEU A 116 -2.91 -3.28 12.43
C LEU A 116 -3.63 -3.05 13.75
N GLN A 117 -4.07 -4.13 14.38
CA GLN A 117 -4.62 -4.16 15.75
C GLN A 117 -3.89 -5.24 16.55
N PRO A 118 -4.00 -5.28 17.89
CA PRO A 118 -3.39 -6.35 18.68
C PRO A 118 -3.76 -7.74 18.18
N GLY A 119 -2.77 -8.49 17.69
CA GLY A 119 -2.90 -9.87 17.22
C GLY A 119 -3.52 -10.07 15.84
N GLN A 120 -3.92 -9.01 15.14
CA GLN A 120 -4.53 -9.10 13.80
C GLN A 120 -4.20 -7.91 12.92
N VAL A 121 -4.27 -8.13 11.63
CA VAL A 121 -4.16 -7.09 10.60
C VAL A 121 -5.21 -7.31 9.54
N ASN A 122 -5.79 -6.22 9.04
CA ASN A 122 -6.68 -6.22 7.88
C ASN A 122 -6.17 -5.21 6.87
N TRP A 123 -6.33 -5.50 5.59
CA TRP A 123 -5.97 -4.59 4.51
C TRP A 123 -7.02 -4.58 3.41
N ALA A 124 -6.99 -3.51 2.62
CA ALA A 124 -7.74 -3.40 1.38
C ALA A 124 -6.92 -2.66 0.34
N HIS A 125 -7.09 -3.00 -0.94
CA HIS A 125 -6.40 -2.31 -2.01
C HIS A 125 -7.26 -2.12 -3.26
N VAL A 126 -6.85 -1.13 -4.06
CA VAL A 126 -7.31 -0.85 -5.42
C VAL A 126 -6.09 -0.44 -6.25
N GLY A 127 -5.87 -1.10 -7.37
CA GLY A 127 -4.73 -0.85 -8.25
C GLY A 127 -3.64 -1.91 -8.13
N ASP A 128 -2.42 -1.51 -8.42
CA ASP A 128 -1.21 -2.35 -8.45
C ASP A 128 -0.16 -1.96 -7.39
N SER A 129 -0.48 -1.03 -6.51
CA SER A 129 0.26 -0.87 -5.25
C SER A 129 0.04 -2.11 -4.39
N ARG A 130 1.13 -2.69 -3.87
CA ARG A 130 1.11 -4.01 -3.25
C ARG A 130 1.31 -3.97 -1.74
N LEU A 131 0.71 -4.95 -1.06
CA LEU A 131 1.08 -5.35 0.28
C LEU A 131 1.76 -6.72 0.23
N TYR A 132 2.88 -6.82 0.93
CA TYR A 132 3.58 -8.06 1.22
C TYR A 132 3.52 -8.32 2.72
N TYR A 133 3.17 -9.53 3.10
CA TYR A 133 3.25 -10.03 4.47
C TYR A 133 4.31 -11.12 4.55
N PHE A 134 5.27 -10.94 5.44
CA PHE A 134 6.39 -11.85 5.68
C PHE A 134 6.36 -12.43 7.09
N LYS A 135 6.67 -13.71 7.22
CA LYS A 135 7.07 -14.34 8.49
C LYS A 135 8.58 -14.55 8.47
N GLY A 136 9.31 -13.74 9.23
CA GLY A 136 10.75 -13.61 9.04
C GLY A 136 11.05 -13.07 7.64
N ASP A 137 11.81 -13.80 6.84
CA ASP A 137 12.14 -13.47 5.45
C ASP A 137 11.25 -14.18 4.41
N ARG A 138 10.39 -15.11 4.87
CA ARG A 138 9.50 -15.88 4.01
C ARG A 138 8.23 -15.13 3.68
N LEU A 139 7.92 -15.01 2.38
CA LEU A 139 6.64 -14.49 1.92
C LEU A 139 5.50 -15.42 2.37
N GLU A 140 4.54 -14.88 3.11
CA GLU A 140 3.30 -15.55 3.48
C GLU A 140 2.15 -15.18 2.57
N PHE A 141 2.09 -13.89 2.18
CA PHE A 141 1.05 -13.36 1.31
C PHE A 141 1.52 -12.12 0.55
N ARG A 142 0.99 -11.95 -0.66
CA ARG A 142 1.09 -10.73 -1.47
C ARG A 142 -0.25 -10.45 -2.12
N THR A 143 -0.65 -9.17 -2.22
CA THR A 143 -1.83 -8.74 -2.98
C THR A 143 -1.68 -9.05 -4.46
N THR A 144 -2.81 -9.20 -5.14
CA THR A 144 -2.89 -9.43 -6.59
C THR A 144 -3.26 -8.12 -7.28
N ASP A 145 -2.49 -7.70 -8.28
CA ASP A 145 -2.67 -6.41 -8.94
C ASP A 145 -3.98 -6.33 -9.72
N HIS A 146 -4.67 -5.20 -9.64
CA HIS A 146 -5.75 -4.86 -10.55
C HIS A 146 -5.19 -4.28 -11.85
N SER A 147 -4.46 -5.11 -12.60
CA SER A 147 -3.85 -4.73 -13.86
C SER A 147 -4.31 -5.65 -15.02
N TYR A 148 -4.25 -5.11 -16.23
CA TYR A 148 -4.59 -5.88 -17.43
C TYR A 148 -3.67 -7.09 -17.61
N VAL A 149 -2.39 -6.93 -17.28
CA VAL A 149 -1.40 -8.00 -17.40
C VAL A 149 -1.67 -9.12 -16.40
N GLU A 150 -2.01 -8.79 -15.16
CA GLU A 150 -2.37 -9.78 -14.15
C GLU A 150 -3.65 -10.55 -14.57
N HIS A 151 -4.64 -9.86 -15.13
CA HIS A 151 -5.83 -10.50 -15.69
C HIS A 151 -5.47 -11.50 -16.81
N LEU A 152 -4.52 -11.17 -17.69
CA LEU A 152 -4.06 -12.10 -18.73
C LEU A 152 -3.37 -13.33 -18.14
N VAL A 153 -2.58 -13.15 -17.09
CA VAL A 153 -1.91 -14.25 -16.38
C VAL A 153 -2.94 -15.16 -15.72
N GLN A 154 -3.89 -14.60 -14.97
CA GLN A 154 -4.94 -15.37 -14.29
C GLN A 154 -5.84 -16.16 -15.27
N THR A 155 -6.08 -15.60 -16.46
CA THR A 155 -6.87 -16.28 -17.49
C THR A 155 -6.05 -17.23 -18.38
N GLY A 156 -4.76 -17.44 -18.07
CA GLY A 156 -3.86 -18.31 -18.83
C GLY A 156 -3.50 -17.81 -20.23
N LYS A 157 -3.76 -16.54 -20.52
CA LYS A 157 -3.45 -15.91 -21.82
C LYS A 157 -2.02 -15.34 -21.90
N LEU A 158 -1.35 -15.25 -20.75
CA LEU A 158 0.03 -14.80 -20.62
C LEU A 158 0.74 -15.61 -19.56
N ALA A 159 1.97 -16.06 -19.86
CA ALA A 159 2.83 -16.70 -18.86
C ALA A 159 3.30 -15.66 -17.83
N ARG A 160 3.43 -16.05 -16.55
CA ARG A 160 3.83 -15.17 -15.45
C ARG A 160 5.20 -14.50 -15.72
N GLU A 161 6.12 -15.24 -16.31
CA GLU A 161 7.48 -14.78 -16.63
C GLU A 161 7.49 -13.65 -17.70
N ALA A 162 6.47 -13.60 -18.56
CA ALA A 162 6.32 -12.57 -19.58
C ALA A 162 5.59 -11.31 -19.08
N ALA A 163 5.00 -11.35 -17.90
CA ALA A 163 4.21 -10.26 -17.35
C ALA A 163 5.04 -8.97 -17.15
N GLY A 164 6.24 -9.09 -16.59
CA GLY A 164 7.10 -7.94 -16.25
C GLY A 164 7.64 -7.15 -17.45
N THR A 165 7.57 -7.70 -18.66
CA THR A 165 8.03 -7.04 -19.91
C THR A 165 6.89 -6.71 -20.87
N HIS A 166 5.65 -6.94 -20.45
CA HIS A 166 4.50 -6.73 -21.33
C HIS A 166 4.24 -5.23 -21.54
N ARG A 167 4.00 -4.81 -22.79
CA ARG A 167 3.81 -3.38 -23.17
C ARG A 167 2.67 -2.68 -22.45
N MET A 168 1.67 -3.43 -21.96
CA MET A 168 0.52 -2.91 -21.20
C MET A 168 0.65 -3.16 -19.69
N GLY A 169 1.85 -3.31 -19.17
CA GLY A 169 2.13 -3.56 -17.75
C GLY A 169 1.55 -2.50 -16.82
N HIS A 170 1.49 -1.26 -17.30
CA HIS A 170 1.00 -0.10 -16.55
C HIS A 170 -0.53 0.13 -16.67
N VAL A 171 -1.26 -0.73 -17.41
CA VAL A 171 -2.71 -0.53 -17.60
C VAL A 171 -3.47 -1.16 -16.43
N LEU A 172 -4.08 -0.33 -15.60
CA LEU A 172 -4.92 -0.77 -14.50
C LEU A 172 -6.34 -1.12 -14.95
N THR A 173 -6.92 -2.12 -14.31
CA THR A 173 -8.33 -2.52 -14.47
C THR A 173 -9.22 -1.90 -13.41
N SER A 174 -8.64 -1.36 -12.32
CA SER A 174 -9.33 -0.63 -11.27
C SER A 174 -8.41 0.41 -10.65
N ALA A 175 -8.92 1.63 -10.47
CA ALA A 175 -8.25 2.75 -9.80
C ALA A 175 -9.29 3.69 -9.18
N LEU A 176 -8.85 4.54 -8.25
CA LEU A 176 -9.69 5.59 -7.66
C LEU A 176 -9.82 6.77 -8.63
N GLY A 177 -10.96 7.46 -8.60
CA GLY A 177 -11.26 8.62 -9.42
C GLY A 177 -11.77 8.31 -10.83
N THR A 178 -11.87 7.04 -11.22
CA THR A 178 -12.44 6.61 -12.51
C THR A 178 -13.98 6.71 -12.49
N ASP A 179 -14.63 6.71 -13.67
CA ASP A 179 -16.11 6.74 -13.76
C ASP A 179 -16.78 5.51 -13.16
N LYS A 180 -16.05 4.39 -13.05
CA LYS A 180 -16.58 3.14 -12.52
C LYS A 180 -16.25 3.02 -11.03
N PRO A 181 -17.15 2.45 -10.21
CA PRO A 181 -16.83 2.11 -8.84
C PRO A 181 -15.57 1.23 -8.78
N PRO A 182 -14.65 1.48 -7.83
CA PRO A 182 -13.44 0.68 -7.71
C PRO A 182 -13.76 -0.75 -7.26
N VAL A 183 -13.07 -1.72 -7.84
CA VAL A 183 -13.01 -3.09 -7.32
C VAL A 183 -12.09 -3.06 -6.11
N ILE A 184 -12.59 -3.50 -4.96
CA ILE A 184 -11.85 -3.49 -3.70
C ILE A 184 -11.56 -4.92 -3.29
N ASP A 185 -10.29 -5.27 -3.18
CA ASP A 185 -9.87 -6.55 -2.62
C ASP A 185 -9.47 -6.39 -1.16
N PHE A 186 -9.92 -7.31 -0.32
CA PHE A 186 -9.67 -7.34 1.12
C PHE A 186 -8.83 -8.55 1.51
N GLY A 187 -8.12 -8.41 2.61
CA GLY A 187 -7.46 -9.53 3.25
C GLY A 187 -7.24 -9.30 4.74
N GLU A 188 -6.92 -10.38 5.43
CA GLU A 188 -6.60 -10.34 6.86
C GLU A 188 -5.54 -11.38 7.21
N ALA A 189 -4.84 -11.13 8.32
CA ALA A 189 -4.02 -12.13 8.99
C ALA A 189 -4.20 -12.02 10.50
N ARG A 190 -4.16 -13.17 11.17
CA ARG A 190 -4.35 -13.31 12.61
C ARG A 190 -3.17 -14.04 13.23
N ASN A 191 -3.11 -14.05 14.56
CA ASN A 191 -2.04 -14.69 15.32
C ASN A 191 -0.66 -14.10 14.97
N LEU A 192 -0.61 -12.78 14.86
CA LEU A 192 0.61 -12.04 14.60
C LEU A 192 1.62 -12.21 15.74
N ALA A 193 2.89 -12.31 15.39
CA ALA A 193 3.99 -12.53 16.33
C ALA A 193 5.19 -11.63 16.03
N ALA A 194 6.11 -11.55 16.97
CA ALA A 194 7.42 -10.96 16.72
C ALA A 194 8.11 -11.70 15.56
N GLY A 195 8.75 -10.97 14.67
CA GLY A 195 9.33 -11.46 13.42
C GLY A 195 8.41 -11.28 12.21
N ASP A 196 7.11 -11.00 12.40
CA ASP A 196 6.23 -10.65 11.30
C ASP A 196 6.57 -9.26 10.73
N GLY A 197 6.52 -9.13 9.41
CA GLY A 197 6.80 -7.90 8.70
C GLY A 197 5.82 -7.62 7.57
N PHE A 198 5.49 -6.35 7.38
CA PHE A 198 4.62 -5.88 6.31
C PHE A 198 5.34 -4.81 5.50
N LEU A 199 5.21 -4.89 4.17
CA LEU A 199 5.67 -3.88 3.23
C LEU A 199 4.50 -3.49 2.34
N LEU A 200 4.11 -2.21 2.37
CA LEU A 200 3.18 -1.61 1.43
C LEU A 200 3.99 -0.76 0.47
N CYS A 201 3.80 -0.88 -0.84
CA CYS A 201 4.63 -0.11 -1.78
C CYS A 201 3.93 0.17 -3.12
N SER A 202 4.33 1.26 -3.77
CA SER A 202 4.03 1.55 -5.17
C SER A 202 4.87 0.70 -6.12
N ASP A 203 4.54 0.74 -7.41
CA ASP A 203 5.20 -0.04 -8.45
C ASP A 203 6.67 0.33 -8.64
N GLY A 204 7.05 1.59 -8.40
CA GLY A 204 8.44 2.06 -8.45
C GLY A 204 9.38 1.41 -7.43
N LEU A 205 8.86 0.61 -6.49
CA LEU A 205 9.66 -0.28 -5.68
C LEU A 205 9.61 -1.71 -6.20
N TRP A 206 8.41 -2.34 -6.20
CA TRP A 206 8.32 -3.77 -6.43
C TRP A 206 8.78 -4.21 -7.82
N HIS A 207 8.75 -3.34 -8.80
CA HIS A 207 9.21 -3.62 -10.15
C HIS A 207 10.71 -4.04 -10.23
N TYR A 208 11.49 -3.66 -9.25
CA TYR A 208 12.93 -3.89 -9.22
C TYR A 208 13.38 -5.04 -8.33
N PHE A 209 12.48 -5.75 -7.65
CA PHE A 209 12.84 -6.76 -6.66
C PHE A 209 12.06 -8.05 -6.86
N THR A 210 12.68 -9.17 -6.51
CA THR A 210 11.94 -10.41 -6.28
C THR A 210 11.29 -10.40 -4.89
N ASP A 211 10.26 -11.23 -4.71
CA ASP A 211 9.56 -11.35 -3.42
C ASP A 211 10.53 -11.80 -2.30
N GLU A 212 11.51 -12.67 -2.62
CA GLU A 212 12.53 -13.15 -1.68
C GLU A 212 13.54 -12.05 -1.31
N GLU A 213 13.92 -11.18 -2.26
CA GLU A 213 14.79 -10.03 -1.97
C GLU A 213 14.11 -9.05 -1.02
N LEU A 214 12.81 -8.76 -1.25
CA LEU A 214 12.01 -7.92 -0.37
C LEU A 214 11.92 -8.53 1.03
N GLY A 215 11.59 -9.82 1.13
CA GLY A 215 11.49 -10.52 2.41
C GLY A 215 12.78 -10.47 3.21
N ARG A 216 13.90 -10.82 2.59
CA ARG A 216 15.22 -10.75 3.23
C ARG A 216 15.58 -9.34 3.69
N THR A 217 15.26 -8.32 2.89
CA THR A 217 15.58 -6.93 3.24
C THR A 217 14.71 -6.43 4.39
N VAL A 218 13.41 -6.74 4.37
CA VAL A 218 12.48 -6.38 5.45
C VAL A 218 12.82 -7.11 6.75
N ALA A 219 13.19 -8.40 6.69
CA ALA A 219 13.55 -9.18 7.87
C ALA A 219 14.80 -8.64 8.57
N ASN A 220 15.80 -8.19 7.80
CA ASN A 220 17.10 -7.79 8.33
C ASN A 220 17.14 -6.35 8.84
N GLY A 221 17.50 -6.20 10.12
CA GLY A 221 17.70 -4.89 10.74
C GLY A 221 16.43 -4.12 11.05
N SER A 222 16.58 -2.82 11.29
CA SER A 222 15.46 -1.92 11.56
C SER A 222 14.70 -1.56 10.27
N PRO A 223 13.42 -1.14 10.34
CA PRO A 223 12.67 -0.63 9.18
C PRO A 223 13.40 0.50 8.46
N ARG A 224 14.09 1.37 9.20
CA ARG A 224 14.89 2.46 8.61
C ARG A 224 16.03 1.93 7.76
N LYS A 225 16.81 0.96 8.28
CA LYS A 225 17.93 0.38 7.51
C LYS A 225 17.42 -0.37 6.27
N ALA A 226 16.33 -1.10 6.39
CA ALA A 226 15.67 -1.75 5.26
C ALA A 226 15.23 -0.72 4.21
N SER A 227 14.63 0.39 4.64
CA SER A 227 14.21 1.49 3.76
C SER A 227 15.37 2.10 2.97
N GLU A 228 16.48 2.42 3.63
CA GLU A 228 17.70 2.93 2.98
C GLU A 228 18.20 1.95 1.90
N THR A 229 18.31 0.67 2.24
CA THR A 229 18.76 -0.39 1.32
C THR A 229 17.83 -0.56 0.12
N LEU A 230 16.49 -0.52 0.34
CA LEU A 230 15.52 -0.64 -0.74
C LEU A 230 15.61 0.54 -1.72
N ILE A 231 15.70 1.78 -1.21
CA ILE A 231 15.83 2.97 -2.06
C ILE A 231 17.13 2.92 -2.87
N GLU A 232 18.27 2.64 -2.24
CA GLU A 232 19.56 2.55 -2.92
C GLU A 232 19.55 1.53 -4.05
N ASN A 233 19.05 0.31 -3.79
CA ASN A 233 18.97 -0.74 -4.78
C ASN A 233 17.96 -0.44 -5.91
N ALA A 234 16.77 0.12 -5.59
CA ALA A 234 15.81 0.54 -6.60
C ALA A 234 16.43 1.56 -7.55
N ARG A 235 17.10 2.58 -7.01
CA ARG A 235 17.80 3.61 -7.80
C ARG A 235 18.90 3.03 -8.68
N TYR A 236 19.70 2.14 -8.12
CA TYR A 236 20.77 1.47 -8.88
C TYR A 236 20.22 0.65 -10.05
N ARG A 237 19.13 -0.12 -9.81
CA ARG A 237 18.50 -0.98 -10.81
C ARG A 237 17.72 -0.21 -11.87
N ALA A 238 17.17 0.95 -11.51
CA ALA A 238 16.42 1.83 -12.41
C ALA A 238 17.28 2.46 -13.51
N ARG A 239 18.59 2.63 -13.31
CA ARG A 239 19.55 3.13 -14.30
C ARG A 239 19.13 4.45 -14.97
N GLY A 240 18.61 5.39 -14.20
CA GLY A 240 18.14 6.69 -14.69
C GLY A 240 16.76 6.69 -15.34
N LYS A 241 15.95 5.64 -15.12
CA LYS A 241 14.57 5.51 -15.61
C LYS A 241 13.58 5.12 -14.50
N GLY A 242 13.92 5.44 -13.24
CA GLY A 242 13.12 5.07 -12.09
C GLY A 242 11.87 5.90 -11.96
N ASP A 243 10.77 5.25 -11.58
CA ASP A 243 9.54 5.91 -11.17
C ASP A 243 9.63 6.47 -9.75
N ASN A 244 8.60 7.17 -9.32
CA ASN A 244 8.40 7.48 -7.91
C ASN A 244 8.41 6.17 -7.12
N CYS A 245 9.17 6.13 -6.04
CA CYS A 245 9.34 4.93 -5.23
C CYS A 245 8.91 5.26 -3.80
N THR A 246 7.76 4.75 -3.41
CA THR A 246 7.17 5.04 -2.09
C THR A 246 6.67 3.77 -1.42
N PHE A 247 6.98 3.62 -0.14
CA PHE A 247 6.60 2.44 0.62
C PHE A 247 6.54 2.71 2.14
N ALA A 248 5.81 1.86 2.83
CA ALA A 248 5.77 1.77 4.28
C ALA A 248 6.20 0.37 4.74
N ILE A 249 7.13 0.30 5.66
CA ILE A 249 7.58 -0.94 6.32
C ILE A 249 7.04 -0.93 7.75
N VAL A 250 6.40 -2.02 8.15
CA VAL A 250 5.94 -2.26 9.53
C VAL A 250 6.49 -3.59 9.99
N LYS A 251 7.20 -3.60 11.11
CA LYS A 251 7.77 -4.82 11.73
C LYS A 251 7.26 -5.00 13.14
N LEU A 252 6.99 -6.26 13.47
CA LEU A 252 6.66 -6.69 14.81
C LEU A 252 7.93 -7.27 15.44
N THR A 253 8.39 -6.68 16.54
CA THR A 253 9.64 -7.06 17.23
C THR A 253 9.36 -7.44 18.68
N ASP A 254 10.28 -8.13 19.33
CA ASP A 254 10.23 -8.45 20.76
C ASP A 254 10.26 -7.20 21.65
#